data_a0c5f8a02800c06e98d30d857c5d0845
#
_entry.id   a0c5f8a02800c06e98d30d857c5d0845
#
_cell.length_a   1.000
_cell.length_b   1.000
_cell.length_c   1.000
_cell.angle_alpha   90.00
_cell.angle_beta   90.00
_cell.angle_gamma   90.00
#
_symmetry.space_group_name_H-M   'P 1'
#
loop_
_entity.id
_entity.type
_entity.pdbx_description
1 polymer ?
#
loop_
_entity_poly.entity_id
_entity_poly.type
_entity_poly.pdbx_seq_one_letter_code
_entity_poly.pdbx_strand_id
1 'polypeptide(L)'
;MTTITIDPSCGLFYSSAPQLDAPGQKTWITRSANVVVAISQVMAGATLSRDDNPDEYMLLLPPDMRVKVSAGDKVTGAEPETLTILPPGKTTITALSDGLLTRIFTVRAEDIAVKAANANVYANGAPSVSPLVDWPTPIGGFKVRNYRLADYTDPKIFGRLFRSSNLMINVFERKTDRRDPRKLSPHSHANFEQISLAMEGTFIHHLRTPWTADSSIWREDQHLEMGSPSALVIPVNLVHTTQDVGDGVAWLVDVFGPPRMDFSSQPGVVRNADEYPIPDAVI
;
A
#
# COMPACT_ATOMS: atom_id res chain seq x y z
N MET A 1 -23.55 13.70 -16.47
CA MET A 1 -22.38 12.79 -16.59
C MET A 1 -22.62 11.66 -15.62
N THR A 2 -22.73 10.43 -16.09
CA THR A 2 -22.91 9.26 -15.22
C THR A 2 -21.61 9.05 -14.45
N THR A 3 -21.64 9.24 -13.16
CA THR A 3 -20.46 8.98 -12.30
C THR A 3 -20.21 7.47 -12.35
N ILE A 4 -19.08 7.06 -12.93
CA ILE A 4 -18.66 5.66 -12.90
C ILE A 4 -18.28 5.38 -11.44
N THR A 5 -19.12 4.64 -10.75
CA THR A 5 -18.85 4.20 -9.38
C THR A 5 -18.02 2.91 -9.47
N ILE A 6 -16.76 2.97 -9.07
CA ILE A 6 -15.92 1.79 -8.93
C ILE A 6 -16.34 1.08 -7.64
N ASP A 7 -16.56 -0.22 -7.71
CA ASP A 7 -16.84 -1.04 -6.52
C ASP A 7 -15.56 -1.38 -5.76
N PRO A 8 -15.62 -1.54 -4.44
CA PRO A 8 -14.48 -2.04 -3.68
C PRO A 8 -14.07 -3.42 -4.20
N SER A 9 -12.77 -3.67 -4.25
CA SER A 9 -12.24 -4.96 -4.66
C SER A 9 -11.35 -5.58 -3.59
N CYS A 10 -11.52 -6.89 -3.36
CA CYS A 10 -10.80 -7.64 -2.35
C CYS A 10 -9.79 -8.58 -3.00
N GLY A 11 -8.56 -8.56 -2.49
CA GLY A 11 -7.55 -9.59 -2.76
C GLY A 11 -7.38 -10.47 -1.51
N LEU A 12 -7.94 -11.68 -1.52
CA LEU A 12 -7.79 -12.65 -0.43
C LEU A 12 -6.63 -13.59 -0.73
N PHE A 13 -5.42 -13.17 -0.44
CA PHE A 13 -4.21 -13.87 -0.89
C PHE A 13 -4.00 -15.22 -0.20
N TYR A 14 -4.58 -15.42 0.99
CA TYR A 14 -4.57 -16.70 1.70
C TYR A 14 -5.47 -17.77 1.06
N SER A 15 -6.40 -17.39 0.17
CA SER A 15 -7.37 -18.31 -0.44
C SER A 15 -7.44 -18.24 -1.97
N SER A 16 -6.83 -17.22 -2.60
CA SER A 16 -6.84 -17.05 -4.04
C SER A 16 -5.56 -17.62 -4.69
N ALA A 17 -5.66 -17.97 -5.97
CA ALA A 17 -4.48 -18.37 -6.76
C ALA A 17 -3.56 -17.16 -6.99
N PRO A 18 -2.23 -17.34 -6.98
CA PRO A 18 -1.29 -16.28 -7.31
C PRO A 18 -1.37 -15.91 -8.80
N GLN A 19 -1.11 -14.65 -9.13
CA GLN A 19 -1.01 -14.17 -10.50
C GLN A 19 0.34 -14.52 -11.14
N LEU A 20 1.37 -14.74 -10.33
CA LEU A 20 2.66 -15.24 -10.76
C LEU A 20 3.05 -16.43 -9.87
N ASP A 21 3.37 -17.55 -10.50
CA ASP A 21 3.84 -18.76 -9.83
C ASP A 21 5.11 -19.24 -10.56
N ALA A 22 6.23 -19.21 -9.85
CA ALA A 22 7.53 -19.61 -10.36
C ALA A 22 8.28 -20.39 -9.29
N PRO A 23 9.30 -21.17 -9.63
CA PRO A 23 10.09 -21.90 -8.64
C PRO A 23 10.61 -20.98 -7.52
N GLY A 24 10.23 -21.30 -6.29
CA GLY A 24 10.64 -20.54 -5.10
C GLY A 24 9.92 -19.22 -4.86
N GLN A 25 8.91 -18.85 -5.68
CA GLN A 25 8.12 -17.65 -5.45
C GLN A 25 6.68 -17.76 -5.97
N LYS A 26 5.74 -17.20 -5.21
CA LYS A 26 4.35 -16.96 -5.60
C LYS A 26 4.01 -15.51 -5.34
N THR A 27 3.33 -14.86 -6.28
CA THR A 27 3.00 -13.44 -6.12
C THR A 27 1.53 -13.19 -6.42
N TRP A 28 0.86 -12.53 -5.50
CA TRP A 28 -0.51 -12.02 -5.63
C TRP A 28 -0.45 -10.53 -5.90
N ILE A 29 -1.24 -10.05 -6.84
CA ILE A 29 -1.21 -8.67 -7.30
C ILE A 29 -2.62 -8.10 -7.26
N THR A 30 -2.76 -6.95 -6.60
CA THR A 30 -3.98 -6.13 -6.56
C THR A 30 -3.62 -4.69 -6.88
N ARG A 31 -4.53 -3.94 -7.50
CA ARG A 31 -4.30 -2.53 -7.85
C ARG A 31 -5.46 -1.63 -7.48
N SER A 32 -5.16 -0.36 -7.26
CA SER A 32 -6.07 0.77 -7.40
C SER A 32 -5.84 1.49 -8.73
N ALA A 33 -6.45 2.64 -8.95
CA ALA A 33 -6.18 3.46 -10.13
C ALA A 33 -4.71 3.85 -10.25
N ASN A 34 -4.06 4.16 -9.13
CA ASN A 34 -2.71 4.72 -9.09
C ASN A 34 -1.65 3.81 -8.45
N VAL A 35 -2.06 2.82 -7.69
CA VAL A 35 -1.15 1.97 -6.89
C VAL A 35 -1.30 0.50 -7.26
N VAL A 36 -0.19 -0.22 -7.27
CA VAL A 36 -0.14 -1.67 -7.43
C VAL A 36 0.57 -2.27 -6.24
N VAL A 37 -0.08 -3.23 -5.58
CA VAL A 37 0.49 -4.01 -4.49
C VAL A 37 0.76 -5.43 -4.97
N ALA A 38 1.97 -5.90 -4.74
CA ALA A 38 2.41 -7.25 -5.04
C ALA A 38 2.96 -7.91 -3.76
N ILE A 39 2.19 -8.81 -3.18
CA ILE A 39 2.62 -9.64 -2.04
C ILE A 39 3.23 -10.92 -2.60
N SER A 40 4.46 -11.21 -2.19
CA SER A 40 5.19 -12.37 -2.65
C SER A 40 5.56 -13.29 -1.50
N GLN A 41 5.17 -14.55 -1.60
CA GLN A 41 5.74 -15.63 -0.80
C GLN A 41 7.00 -16.11 -1.52
N VAL A 42 8.13 -16.08 -0.84
CA VAL A 42 9.43 -16.41 -1.40
C VAL A 42 10.18 -17.41 -0.55
N MET A 43 11.01 -18.23 -1.19
CA MET A 43 12.01 -19.06 -0.53
C MET A 43 13.35 -18.32 -0.49
N ALA A 44 14.21 -18.66 0.46
CA ALA A 44 15.58 -18.16 0.50
C ALA A 44 16.30 -18.43 -0.82
N GLY A 45 17.01 -17.43 -1.33
CA GLY A 45 17.67 -17.45 -2.65
C GLY A 45 16.79 -16.98 -3.81
N ALA A 46 15.47 -16.91 -3.66
CA ALA A 46 14.61 -16.36 -4.70
C ALA A 46 14.95 -14.89 -5.00
N THR A 47 14.83 -14.50 -6.27
CA THR A 47 15.12 -13.13 -6.72
C THR A 47 13.91 -12.52 -7.39
N LEU A 48 13.62 -11.26 -7.04
CA LEU A 48 12.59 -10.44 -7.65
C LEU A 48 13.27 -9.23 -8.30
N SER A 49 13.37 -9.26 -9.62
CA SER A 49 14.09 -8.24 -10.39
C SER A 49 13.14 -7.28 -11.10
N ARG A 50 13.59 -6.05 -11.24
CA ARG A 50 13.07 -5.02 -12.13
C ARG A 50 14.21 -4.61 -13.04
N ASP A 51 14.04 -4.71 -14.35
CA ASP A 51 15.08 -4.28 -15.30
C ASP A 51 15.06 -2.77 -15.48
N ASP A 52 13.86 -2.19 -15.54
CA ASP A 52 13.64 -0.74 -15.65
C ASP A 52 12.33 -0.37 -14.97
N ASN A 53 12.38 -0.07 -13.66
CA ASN A 53 11.20 0.43 -12.97
C ASN A 53 11.03 1.93 -13.25
N PRO A 54 9.83 2.40 -13.66
CA PRO A 54 9.68 3.78 -14.13
C PRO A 54 9.88 4.85 -13.06
N ASP A 55 9.60 4.52 -11.80
CA ASP A 55 9.66 5.44 -10.67
C ASP A 55 10.09 4.72 -9.38
N GLU A 56 10.10 5.42 -8.24
CA GLU A 56 10.36 4.77 -6.95
C GLU A 56 9.27 3.76 -6.61
N TYR A 57 9.65 2.68 -5.95
CA TYR A 57 8.72 1.74 -5.36
C TYR A 57 9.14 1.37 -3.93
N MET A 58 8.20 0.84 -3.17
CA MET A 58 8.41 0.49 -1.77
C MET A 58 8.48 -1.02 -1.57
N LEU A 59 9.31 -1.44 -0.63
CA LEU A 59 9.41 -2.80 -0.13
C LEU A 59 9.19 -2.78 1.38
N LEU A 60 8.14 -3.47 1.83
CA LEU A 60 7.85 -3.65 3.25
C LEU A 60 8.16 -5.08 3.66
N LEU A 61 8.96 -5.23 4.70
CA LEU A 61 9.36 -6.51 5.26
C LEU A 61 8.69 -6.77 6.61
N PRO A 62 8.07 -7.95 6.82
CA PRO A 62 7.60 -8.38 8.13
C PRO A 62 8.76 -8.79 9.06
N PRO A 63 8.46 -9.15 10.33
CA PRO A 63 9.49 -9.41 11.37
C PRO A 63 10.45 -10.57 11.08
N ASP A 64 10.06 -11.50 10.24
CA ASP A 64 10.81 -12.75 9.96
C ASP A 64 11.51 -12.73 8.59
N MET A 65 11.37 -11.62 7.84
CA MET A 65 11.86 -11.54 6.46
C MET A 65 13.11 -10.68 6.36
N ARG A 66 14.15 -11.21 5.70
CA ARG A 66 15.37 -10.50 5.34
C ARG A 66 15.63 -10.58 3.87
N VAL A 67 16.17 -9.49 3.32
CA VAL A 67 16.53 -9.45 1.90
C VAL A 67 17.86 -8.70 1.70
N LYS A 68 18.46 -8.98 0.55
CA LYS A 68 19.51 -8.16 -0.05
C LYS A 68 18.90 -7.41 -1.22
N VAL A 69 19.13 -6.10 -1.28
CA VAL A 69 18.66 -5.20 -2.35
C VAL A 69 19.86 -4.74 -3.14
N SER A 70 19.80 -4.87 -4.47
CA SER A 70 20.79 -4.31 -5.40
C SER A 70 20.12 -3.26 -6.27
N ALA A 71 20.76 -2.08 -6.39
CA ALA A 71 20.31 -0.99 -7.26
C ALA A 71 21.56 -0.32 -7.88
N GLY A 72 21.72 -0.46 -9.20
CA GLY A 72 23.00 -0.17 -9.86
C GLY A 72 24.13 -1.00 -9.26
N ASP A 73 25.26 -0.37 -8.95
CA ASP A 73 26.42 -1.03 -8.35
C ASP A 73 26.34 -1.14 -6.81
N LYS A 74 25.26 -0.61 -6.20
CA LYS A 74 25.09 -0.62 -4.75
C LYS A 74 24.30 -1.84 -4.30
N VAL A 75 24.80 -2.46 -3.23
CA VAL A 75 24.14 -3.58 -2.56
C VAL A 75 23.90 -3.19 -1.10
N THR A 76 22.67 -3.33 -0.64
CA THR A 76 22.26 -2.98 0.72
C THR A 76 21.42 -4.13 1.31
N GLY A 77 21.64 -4.48 2.56
CA GLY A 77 20.75 -5.35 3.32
C GLY A 77 19.49 -4.60 3.77
N ALA A 78 18.36 -5.28 3.80
CA ALA A 78 17.19 -4.83 4.50
C ALA A 78 16.80 -5.88 5.54
N GLU A 79 16.79 -5.44 6.80
CA GLU A 79 16.52 -6.25 7.97
C GLU A 79 14.99 -6.37 8.20
N PRO A 80 14.53 -7.28 9.06
CA PRO A 80 13.12 -7.39 9.45
C PRO A 80 12.52 -6.04 9.89
N GLU A 81 11.22 -5.90 9.71
CA GLU A 81 10.45 -4.69 10.09
C GLU A 81 11.03 -3.41 9.50
N THR A 82 11.40 -3.46 8.23
CA THR A 82 11.97 -2.32 7.48
C THR A 82 11.07 -1.96 6.31
N LEU A 83 10.85 -0.67 6.13
CA LEU A 83 10.38 -0.09 4.88
C LEU A 83 11.59 0.36 4.07
N THR A 84 11.74 -0.16 2.87
CA THR A 84 12.79 0.24 1.93
C THR A 84 12.17 0.95 0.73
N ILE A 85 12.65 2.12 0.38
CA ILE A 85 12.30 2.80 -0.87
C ILE A 85 13.42 2.53 -1.87
N LEU A 86 13.05 1.98 -3.02
CA LEU A 86 13.96 1.64 -4.09
C LEU A 86 13.88 2.68 -5.21
N PRO A 87 15.01 3.04 -5.82
CA PRO A 87 15.05 4.02 -6.89
C PRO A 87 14.43 3.50 -8.20
N PRO A 88 14.11 4.39 -9.15
CA PRO A 88 13.83 4.01 -10.54
C PRO A 88 14.96 3.22 -11.18
N GLY A 89 14.67 2.52 -12.26
CA GLY A 89 15.61 1.75 -13.05
C GLY A 89 15.80 0.32 -12.55
N LYS A 90 17.00 -0.22 -12.74
CA LYS A 90 17.30 -1.63 -12.47
C LYS A 90 17.51 -1.89 -10.99
N THR A 91 16.73 -2.85 -10.45
CA THR A 91 16.85 -3.30 -9.06
C THR A 91 16.66 -4.81 -8.96
N THR A 92 17.26 -5.41 -7.94
CA THR A 92 17.04 -6.84 -7.62
C THR A 92 16.90 -6.99 -6.11
N ILE A 93 15.86 -7.70 -5.69
CA ILE A 93 15.64 -8.11 -4.31
C ILE A 93 15.94 -9.60 -4.24
N THR A 94 16.89 -10.00 -3.39
CA THR A 94 17.20 -11.43 -3.13
C THR A 94 16.74 -11.78 -1.72
N ALA A 95 15.86 -12.77 -1.60
CA ALA A 95 15.39 -13.29 -0.33
C ALA A 95 16.55 -13.99 0.42
N LEU A 96 16.75 -13.66 1.68
CA LEU A 96 17.74 -14.31 2.56
C LEU A 96 17.10 -15.28 3.53
N SER A 97 15.76 -15.23 3.66
CA SER A 97 14.93 -16.16 4.42
C SER A 97 13.70 -16.52 3.61
N ASP A 98 13.03 -17.61 3.98
CA ASP A 98 11.68 -17.90 3.51
C ASP A 98 10.71 -16.92 4.18
N GLY A 99 9.67 -16.51 3.46
CA GLY A 99 8.66 -15.64 4.06
C GLY A 99 7.84 -14.85 3.05
N LEU A 100 7.09 -13.87 3.57
CA LEU A 100 6.31 -12.93 2.77
C LEU A 100 7.04 -11.60 2.68
N LEU A 101 6.95 -10.94 1.53
CA LEU A 101 7.35 -9.55 1.37
C LEU A 101 6.32 -8.81 0.51
N THR A 102 6.18 -7.51 0.76
CA THR A 102 5.24 -6.67 0.03
C THR A 102 5.99 -5.61 -0.76
N ARG A 103 5.74 -5.59 -2.08
CA ARG A 103 6.21 -4.53 -2.97
C ARG A 103 5.03 -3.65 -3.38
N ILE A 104 5.24 -2.35 -3.37
CA ILE A 104 4.23 -1.36 -3.67
C ILE A 104 4.76 -0.46 -4.77
N PHE A 105 4.08 -0.46 -5.91
CA PHE A 105 4.45 0.27 -7.11
C PHE A 105 3.39 1.29 -7.45
N THR A 106 3.71 2.25 -8.28
CA THR A 106 2.69 3.01 -9.00
C THR A 106 2.17 2.20 -10.18
N VAL A 107 1.02 2.61 -10.71
CA VAL A 107 0.43 1.99 -11.91
C VAL A 107 1.32 2.14 -13.15
N ARG A 108 2.34 3.00 -13.12
CA ARG A 108 3.34 3.15 -14.20
C ARG A 108 4.19 1.90 -14.41
N ALA A 109 4.28 1.01 -13.41
CA ALA A 109 4.80 -0.34 -13.57
C ALA A 109 3.78 -1.22 -14.31
N GLU A 110 3.49 -0.89 -15.56
CA GLU A 110 2.39 -1.46 -16.36
C GLU A 110 2.47 -2.97 -16.49
N ASP A 111 3.68 -3.51 -16.62
CA ASP A 111 3.94 -4.95 -16.71
C ASP A 111 3.49 -5.74 -15.47
N ILE A 112 3.40 -5.06 -14.31
CA ILE A 112 2.84 -5.63 -13.07
C ILE A 112 1.35 -5.27 -12.97
N ALA A 113 0.98 -4.03 -13.29
CA ALA A 113 -0.37 -3.51 -13.14
C ALA A 113 -1.41 -4.32 -13.95
N VAL A 114 -1.05 -4.72 -15.17
CA VAL A 114 -1.94 -5.52 -16.04
C VAL A 114 -2.18 -6.94 -15.53
N LYS A 115 -1.33 -7.44 -14.63
CA LYS A 115 -1.45 -8.77 -14.02
C LYS A 115 -2.28 -8.76 -12.75
N ALA A 116 -2.69 -7.60 -12.24
CA ALA A 116 -3.51 -7.53 -11.04
C ALA A 116 -4.82 -8.33 -11.21
N ALA A 117 -5.22 -9.06 -10.17
CA ALA A 117 -6.44 -9.87 -10.18
C ALA A 117 -7.69 -9.03 -10.51
N ASN A 118 -7.65 -7.74 -10.15
CA ASN A 118 -8.72 -6.77 -10.40
C ASN A 118 -8.39 -5.77 -11.52
N ALA A 119 -7.47 -6.08 -12.44
CA ALA A 119 -7.07 -5.17 -13.51
C ALA A 119 -8.24 -4.68 -14.37
N ASN A 120 -9.23 -5.54 -14.60
CA ASN A 120 -10.41 -5.25 -15.39
C ASN A 120 -11.30 -4.15 -14.79
N VAL A 121 -11.26 -3.92 -13.48
CA VAL A 121 -11.99 -2.84 -12.80
C VAL A 121 -11.61 -1.47 -13.35
N TYR A 122 -10.37 -1.33 -13.79
CA TYR A 122 -9.78 -0.09 -14.31
C TYR A 122 -9.68 -0.04 -15.84
N ALA A 123 -10.32 -0.95 -16.57
CA ALA A 123 -10.29 -0.99 -18.04
C ALA A 123 -10.82 0.30 -18.69
N ASN A 124 -11.76 0.98 -18.03
CA ASN A 124 -12.34 2.24 -18.48
C ASN A 124 -11.76 3.48 -17.76
N GLY A 125 -10.61 3.31 -17.09
CA GLY A 125 -10.01 4.35 -16.26
C GLY A 125 -10.76 4.61 -14.95
N ALA A 126 -10.33 5.65 -14.24
CA ALA A 126 -10.90 6.07 -12.95
C ALA A 126 -11.02 7.60 -12.90
N PRO A 127 -11.99 8.20 -13.62
CA PRO A 127 -12.06 9.66 -13.81
C PRO A 127 -12.30 10.47 -12.52
N SER A 128 -12.78 9.81 -11.46
CA SER A 128 -12.99 10.43 -10.14
C SER A 128 -11.73 10.42 -9.27
N VAL A 129 -10.67 9.73 -9.69
CA VAL A 129 -9.41 9.65 -8.95
C VAL A 129 -8.44 10.68 -9.50
N SER A 130 -7.80 11.45 -8.62
CA SER A 130 -6.73 12.37 -9.02
C SER A 130 -5.60 11.61 -9.72
N PRO A 131 -5.07 12.12 -10.83
CA PRO A 131 -3.99 11.44 -11.55
C PRO A 131 -2.70 11.41 -10.72
N LEU A 132 -1.84 10.45 -11.01
CA LEU A 132 -0.48 10.46 -10.50
C LEU A 132 0.26 11.69 -11.05
N VAL A 133 0.78 12.50 -10.12
CA VAL A 133 1.67 13.62 -10.43
C VAL A 133 3.00 13.38 -9.73
N ASP A 134 4.09 13.76 -10.38
CA ASP A 134 5.41 13.64 -9.80
C ASP A 134 5.61 14.73 -8.74
N TRP A 135 5.95 14.29 -7.54
CA TRP A 135 6.42 15.17 -6.49
C TRP A 135 7.91 15.47 -6.70
N PRO A 136 8.45 16.51 -6.04
CA PRO A 136 9.86 16.87 -6.22
C PRO A 136 10.81 15.71 -5.98
N THR A 137 11.90 15.71 -6.72
CA THR A 137 13.00 14.74 -6.54
C THR A 137 13.46 14.73 -5.09
N PRO A 138 13.66 13.56 -4.48
CA PRO A 138 14.12 13.45 -3.10
C PRO A 138 15.49 14.10 -2.91
N ILE A 139 15.73 14.62 -1.71
CA ILE A 139 17.02 15.24 -1.34
C ILE A 139 18.14 14.21 -1.48
N GLY A 140 19.19 14.59 -2.19
CA GLY A 140 20.30 13.68 -2.52
C GLY A 140 19.99 12.68 -3.62
N GLY A 141 18.92 12.92 -4.41
CA GLY A 141 18.55 12.13 -5.57
C GLY A 141 17.91 10.78 -5.24
N PHE A 142 17.59 10.02 -6.28
CA PHE A 142 17.07 8.67 -6.14
C PHE A 142 18.15 7.70 -5.68
N LYS A 143 17.89 6.98 -4.60
CA LYS A 143 18.78 5.99 -4.00
C LYS A 143 17.98 5.01 -3.14
N VAL A 144 18.57 3.89 -2.77
CA VAL A 144 17.96 3.01 -1.76
C VAL A 144 17.94 3.72 -0.41
N ARG A 145 16.78 3.75 0.23
CA ARG A 145 16.55 4.27 1.58
C ARG A 145 15.87 3.21 2.44
N ASN A 146 16.43 2.96 3.60
CA ASN A 146 15.91 2.00 4.56
C ASN A 146 15.43 2.73 5.81
N TYR A 147 14.22 2.41 6.23
CA TYR A 147 13.59 2.93 7.44
C TYR A 147 13.22 1.75 8.34
N ARG A 148 13.97 1.56 9.40
CA ARG A 148 13.67 0.56 10.42
C ARG A 148 12.45 1.03 11.21
N LEU A 149 11.33 0.31 11.15
CA LEU A 149 10.05 0.79 11.67
C LEU A 149 10.09 1.09 13.17
N ALA A 150 10.88 0.36 13.95
CA ALA A 150 11.03 0.58 15.38
C ALA A 150 11.58 1.95 15.75
N ASP A 151 12.35 2.60 14.84
CA ASP A 151 12.97 3.90 15.10
C ASP A 151 11.96 5.07 14.94
N TYR A 152 10.73 4.78 14.48
CA TYR A 152 9.70 5.78 14.15
C TYR A 152 8.43 5.65 14.99
N THR A 153 8.48 4.97 16.11
CA THR A 153 7.36 4.87 17.04
C THR A 153 7.17 6.16 17.82
N ASP A 154 5.96 6.72 17.80
CA ASP A 154 5.58 7.90 18.55
C ASP A 154 4.12 7.78 18.99
N PRO A 155 3.83 7.66 20.29
CA PRO A 155 2.47 7.46 20.79
C PRO A 155 1.53 8.65 20.54
N LYS A 156 2.06 9.80 20.15
CA LYS A 156 1.27 11.00 19.84
C LYS A 156 0.79 11.05 18.39
N ILE A 157 1.37 10.23 17.53
CA ILE A 157 1.07 10.21 16.10
C ILE A 157 0.49 8.85 15.72
N PHE A 158 -0.69 8.88 15.11
CA PHE A 158 -1.38 7.68 14.68
C PHE A 158 -0.71 7.05 13.45
N GLY A 159 -0.01 5.95 13.66
CA GLY A 159 0.73 5.23 12.61
C GLY A 159 2.11 5.82 12.30
N ARG A 160 2.73 5.25 11.28
CA ARG A 160 4.06 5.63 10.80
C ARG A 160 3.96 5.92 9.31
N LEU A 161 3.78 7.20 8.97
CA LEU A 161 3.65 7.62 7.59
C LEU A 161 5.00 7.88 6.95
N PHE A 162 5.21 7.26 5.79
CA PHE A 162 6.36 7.52 4.93
C PHE A 162 5.87 7.83 3.52
N ARG A 163 6.66 8.56 2.77
CA ARG A 163 6.38 8.78 1.35
C ARG A 163 7.62 8.59 0.50
N SER A 164 7.40 8.28 -0.76
CA SER A 164 8.33 8.46 -1.86
C SER A 164 7.89 9.68 -2.68
N SER A 165 8.49 9.87 -3.84
CA SER A 165 8.06 10.88 -4.80
C SER A 165 6.63 10.65 -5.34
N ASN A 166 6.08 9.42 -5.28
CA ASN A 166 4.84 9.04 -5.96
C ASN A 166 3.87 8.27 -5.08
N LEU A 167 4.33 7.75 -3.94
CA LEU A 167 3.56 6.88 -3.06
C LEU A 167 3.60 7.38 -1.62
N MET A 168 2.57 7.06 -0.86
CA MET A 168 2.54 7.20 0.58
C MET A 168 2.06 5.90 1.22
N ILE A 169 2.67 5.55 2.34
CA ILE A 169 2.31 4.39 3.15
C ILE A 169 2.14 4.80 4.60
N ASN A 170 1.09 4.30 5.25
CA ASN A 170 0.92 4.36 6.69
C ASN A 170 1.07 2.95 7.26
N VAL A 171 2.17 2.69 7.94
CA VAL A 171 2.44 1.42 8.58
C VAL A 171 2.03 1.52 10.04
N PHE A 172 0.87 0.96 10.40
CA PHE A 172 0.43 0.94 11.80
C PHE A 172 1.34 0.07 12.65
N GLU A 173 1.34 0.32 13.95
CA GLU A 173 2.02 -0.56 14.89
C GLU A 173 1.30 -1.90 14.97
N ARG A 174 2.06 -2.96 15.14
CA ARG A 174 1.51 -4.29 15.47
C ARG A 174 0.90 -4.25 16.86
N LYS A 175 -0.32 -4.73 16.99
CA LYS A 175 -1.08 -4.69 18.24
C LYS A 175 -1.63 -6.06 18.57
N THR A 176 -1.79 -6.34 19.85
CA THR A 176 -2.45 -7.54 20.35
C THR A 176 -3.84 -7.23 20.92
N ASP A 177 -4.13 -5.96 21.15
CA ASP A 177 -5.41 -5.50 21.66
C ASP A 177 -6.37 -5.20 20.51
N ARG A 178 -7.56 -5.78 20.55
CA ARG A 178 -8.63 -5.50 19.60
C ARG A 178 -9.05 -4.03 19.64
N ARG A 179 -9.40 -3.48 18.49
CA ARG A 179 -9.92 -2.13 18.41
C ARG A 179 -11.27 -2.02 19.12
N ASP A 180 -11.42 -1.04 20.03
CA ASP A 180 -12.69 -0.77 20.71
C ASP A 180 -13.77 -0.39 19.66
N PRO A 181 -14.85 -1.17 19.51
CA PRO A 181 -15.90 -0.90 18.52
C PRO A 181 -16.63 0.41 18.74
N ARG A 182 -16.50 1.04 19.92
CA ARG A 182 -17.09 2.35 20.24
C ARG A 182 -16.19 3.52 19.82
N LYS A 183 -15.00 3.25 19.26
CA LYS A 183 -13.98 4.24 18.89
C LYS A 183 -13.50 4.03 17.45
N LEU A 184 -14.40 3.62 16.57
CA LEU A 184 -14.11 3.56 15.14
C LEU A 184 -14.08 4.99 14.57
N SER A 185 -13.37 5.17 13.46
CA SER A 185 -13.21 6.46 12.79
C SER A 185 -13.70 6.40 11.34
N PRO A 186 -15.02 6.34 11.10
CA PRO A 186 -15.54 6.31 9.73
C PRO A 186 -15.20 7.62 9.01
N HIS A 187 -14.67 7.50 7.80
CA HIS A 187 -14.28 8.62 6.94
C HIS A 187 -14.31 8.22 5.47
N SER A 188 -14.15 9.16 4.58
CA SER A 188 -14.05 8.93 3.13
C SER A 188 -13.01 9.85 2.51
N HIS A 189 -12.60 9.53 1.29
CA HIS A 189 -11.65 10.32 0.50
C HIS A 189 -12.32 10.76 -0.80
N ALA A 190 -12.22 12.04 -1.11
CA ALA A 190 -12.96 12.62 -2.24
C ALA A 190 -12.29 12.36 -3.61
N ASN A 191 -10.97 12.20 -3.65
CA ASN A 191 -10.19 12.24 -4.89
C ASN A 191 -9.03 11.25 -4.99
N PHE A 192 -8.90 10.33 -4.03
CA PHE A 192 -7.93 9.25 -4.09
C PHE A 192 -8.52 7.96 -3.50
N GLU A 193 -8.04 6.84 -3.98
CA GLU A 193 -8.35 5.52 -3.45
C GLU A 193 -7.34 5.13 -2.38
N GLN A 194 -7.78 4.28 -1.47
CA GLN A 194 -6.93 3.67 -0.44
C GLN A 194 -6.82 2.17 -0.72
N ILE A 195 -5.62 1.62 -0.54
CA ILE A 195 -5.47 0.17 -0.40
C ILE A 195 -5.14 -0.12 1.06
N SER A 196 -6.05 -0.81 1.75
CA SER A 196 -5.82 -1.32 3.10
C SER A 196 -5.31 -2.75 3.03
N LEU A 197 -4.11 -3.00 3.57
CA LEU A 197 -3.46 -4.30 3.61
C LEU A 197 -3.55 -4.88 5.01
N ALA A 198 -4.24 -6.00 5.18
CA ALA A 198 -4.15 -6.83 6.37
C ALA A 198 -2.91 -7.73 6.24
N MET A 199 -1.84 -7.36 6.93
CA MET A 199 -0.57 -8.11 6.93
C MET A 199 -0.61 -9.26 7.92
N GLU A 200 -1.22 -9.07 9.09
CA GLU A 200 -1.48 -10.06 10.13
C GLU A 200 -2.83 -9.79 10.80
N GLY A 201 -3.50 -10.82 11.27
CA GLY A 201 -4.77 -10.72 12.00
C GLY A 201 -6.01 -10.85 11.11
N THR A 202 -7.16 -10.58 11.71
CA THR A 202 -8.48 -10.60 11.05
C THR A 202 -9.17 -9.27 11.29
N PHE A 203 -9.68 -8.68 10.21
CA PHE A 203 -10.31 -7.37 10.24
C PHE A 203 -11.72 -7.43 9.67
N ILE A 204 -12.61 -6.58 10.17
CA ILE A 204 -13.85 -6.24 9.50
C ILE A 204 -13.70 -4.84 8.91
N HIS A 205 -13.83 -4.75 7.59
CA HIS A 205 -13.92 -3.49 6.88
C HIS A 205 -15.40 -3.12 6.73
N HIS A 206 -15.81 -2.03 7.38
CA HIS A 206 -17.15 -1.47 7.28
C HIS A 206 -17.18 -0.44 6.18
N LEU A 207 -18.07 -0.63 5.19
CA LEU A 207 -18.17 0.20 3.99
C LEU A 207 -19.61 0.69 3.81
N ARG A 208 -19.76 1.98 3.54
CA ARG A 208 -21.06 2.62 3.27
C ARG A 208 -21.00 3.49 2.03
N THR A 209 -21.85 3.21 1.06
CA THR A 209 -22.07 4.12 -0.06
C THR A 209 -22.99 5.25 0.41
N PRO A 210 -22.54 6.52 0.36
CA PRO A 210 -23.41 7.64 0.75
C PRO A 210 -24.66 7.72 -0.11
N TRP A 211 -25.78 8.04 0.49
CA TRP A 211 -26.99 8.30 -0.27
C TRP A 211 -26.85 9.53 -1.13
N THR A 212 -27.37 9.45 -2.35
CA THR A 212 -27.47 10.54 -3.31
C THR A 212 -28.93 10.84 -3.59
N ALA A 213 -29.21 11.84 -4.43
CA ALA A 213 -30.57 12.13 -4.89
C ALA A 213 -31.17 11.00 -5.75
N ASP A 214 -30.34 10.15 -6.34
CA ASP A 214 -30.75 8.99 -7.13
C ASP A 214 -30.77 7.75 -6.24
N SER A 215 -31.96 7.35 -5.79
CA SER A 215 -32.14 6.16 -4.96
C SER A 215 -31.92 4.84 -5.70
N SER A 216 -31.88 4.84 -7.03
CA SER A 216 -31.65 3.62 -7.81
C SER A 216 -30.22 3.07 -7.69
N ILE A 217 -29.29 3.89 -7.23
CA ILE A 217 -27.88 3.52 -7.00
C ILE A 217 -27.54 3.30 -5.51
N TRP A 218 -28.52 3.41 -4.62
CA TRP A 218 -28.27 3.15 -3.20
C TRP A 218 -27.92 1.69 -2.95
N ARG A 219 -27.09 1.45 -1.98
CA ARG A 219 -26.58 0.14 -1.61
C ARG A 219 -26.66 -0.07 -0.11
N GLU A 220 -26.83 -1.32 0.27
CA GLU A 220 -26.67 -1.75 1.67
C GLU A 220 -25.23 -1.57 2.14
N ASP A 221 -25.06 -1.32 3.44
CA ASP A 221 -23.77 -1.32 4.08
C ASP A 221 -23.09 -2.69 3.95
N GLN A 222 -21.79 -2.68 3.73
CA GLN A 222 -21.01 -3.92 3.68
C GLN A 222 -20.11 -4.02 4.93
N HIS A 223 -20.00 -5.22 5.44
CA HIS A 223 -19.14 -5.55 6.57
C HIS A 223 -18.29 -6.76 6.18
N LEU A 224 -17.13 -6.49 5.57
CA LEU A 224 -16.28 -7.50 4.96
C LEU A 224 -15.27 -8.01 5.98
N GLU A 225 -15.47 -9.24 6.46
CA GLU A 225 -14.49 -9.91 7.29
C GLU A 225 -13.38 -10.50 6.41
N MET A 226 -12.15 -10.10 6.68
CA MET A 226 -10.98 -10.49 5.90
C MET A 226 -9.84 -10.91 6.84
N GLY A 227 -9.30 -12.11 6.60
CA GLY A 227 -8.06 -12.56 7.22
C GLY A 227 -6.82 -11.96 6.55
N SER A 228 -5.65 -12.47 6.90
CA SER A 228 -4.37 -12.02 6.35
C SER A 228 -3.57 -13.15 5.69
N PRO A 229 -2.73 -12.89 4.70
CA PRO A 229 -2.57 -11.59 4.03
C PRO A 229 -3.73 -11.28 3.07
N SER A 230 -4.19 -10.03 3.08
CA SER A 230 -5.25 -9.58 2.16
C SER A 230 -5.13 -8.08 1.85
N ALA A 231 -5.82 -7.65 0.81
CA ALA A 231 -5.93 -6.26 0.39
C ALA A 231 -7.37 -5.87 0.12
N LEU A 232 -7.81 -4.73 0.62
CA LEU A 232 -9.05 -4.08 0.23
C LEU A 232 -8.74 -2.79 -0.51
N VAL A 233 -9.22 -2.66 -1.74
CA VAL A 233 -9.20 -1.41 -2.49
C VAL A 233 -10.48 -0.64 -2.19
N ILE A 234 -10.34 0.54 -1.63
CA ILE A 234 -11.42 1.40 -1.19
C ILE A 234 -11.55 2.57 -2.16
N PRO A 235 -12.64 2.65 -2.93
CA PRO A 235 -12.86 3.72 -3.91
C PRO A 235 -13.08 5.09 -3.26
N VAL A 236 -12.97 6.14 -4.07
CA VAL A 236 -13.32 7.51 -3.68
C VAL A 236 -14.76 7.61 -3.18
N ASN A 237 -14.99 8.50 -2.22
CA ASN A 237 -16.29 8.81 -1.60
C ASN A 237 -16.95 7.66 -0.81
N LEU A 238 -16.38 6.46 -0.79
CA LEU A 238 -16.88 5.37 0.04
C LEU A 238 -16.53 5.63 1.51
N VAL A 239 -17.55 5.77 2.36
CA VAL A 239 -17.32 5.88 3.82
C VAL A 239 -16.83 4.54 4.33
N HIS A 240 -15.71 4.54 5.03
CA HIS A 240 -15.11 3.30 5.51
C HIS A 240 -14.44 3.46 6.87
N THR A 241 -14.34 2.36 7.57
CA THR A 241 -13.52 2.20 8.77
C THR A 241 -13.16 0.73 8.93
N THR A 242 -12.02 0.46 9.53
CA THR A 242 -11.52 -0.90 9.74
C THR A 242 -11.48 -1.22 11.23
N GLN A 243 -12.02 -2.36 11.61
CA GLN A 243 -12.00 -2.89 12.96
C GLN A 243 -11.17 -4.17 13.01
N ASP A 244 -10.18 -4.23 13.88
CA ASP A 244 -9.49 -5.46 14.25
C ASP A 244 -10.42 -6.30 15.14
N VAL A 245 -10.65 -7.55 14.76
CA VAL A 245 -11.55 -8.49 15.45
C VAL A 245 -10.88 -9.83 15.76
N GLY A 246 -9.67 -10.04 15.26
CA GLY A 246 -8.91 -11.28 15.47
C GLY A 246 -8.38 -11.46 16.89
N ASP A 247 -8.02 -12.68 17.23
CA ASP A 247 -7.20 -12.99 18.39
C ASP A 247 -5.73 -13.01 17.97
N GLY A 248 -4.85 -12.40 18.76
CA GLY A 248 -3.42 -12.35 18.48
C GLY A 248 -2.96 -11.02 17.90
N VAL A 249 -1.90 -11.07 17.09
CA VAL A 249 -1.31 -9.87 16.51
C VAL A 249 -2.14 -9.39 15.33
N ALA A 250 -2.41 -8.08 15.30
CA ALA A 250 -3.00 -7.38 14.17
C ALA A 250 -1.98 -6.39 13.59
N TRP A 251 -1.82 -6.42 12.26
CA TRP A 251 -0.96 -5.50 11.54
C TRP A 251 -1.62 -5.03 10.25
N LEU A 252 -2.01 -3.76 10.24
CA LEU A 252 -2.64 -3.09 9.11
C LEU A 252 -1.68 -2.09 8.48
N VAL A 253 -1.81 -1.91 7.17
CA VAL A 253 -1.04 -0.94 6.39
C VAL A 253 -1.96 -0.28 5.37
N ASP A 254 -1.95 1.04 5.29
CA ASP A 254 -2.69 1.78 4.27
C ASP A 254 -1.74 2.39 3.26
N VAL A 255 -2.11 2.32 1.98
CA VAL A 255 -1.29 2.80 0.86
C VAL A 255 -2.07 3.77 -0.01
N PHE A 256 -1.40 4.82 -0.46
CA PHE A 256 -1.95 5.88 -1.28
C PHE A 256 -1.01 6.25 -2.43
N GLY A 257 -1.57 6.68 -3.52
CA GLY A 257 -0.85 7.27 -4.66
C GLY A 257 -1.75 8.27 -5.42
N PRO A 258 -1.29 9.51 -5.64
CA PRO A 258 -0.05 10.14 -5.15
C PRO A 258 0.00 10.31 -3.62
N PRO A 259 1.12 10.82 -3.04
CA PRO A 259 1.19 11.14 -1.63
C PRO A 259 0.11 12.15 -1.22
N ARG A 260 -0.41 11.99 0.00
CA ARG A 260 -1.48 12.84 0.54
C ARG A 260 -0.91 14.17 1.05
N MET A 261 -1.37 15.27 0.48
CA MET A 261 -0.94 16.62 0.88
C MET A 261 -1.39 16.96 2.30
N ASP A 262 -2.59 16.56 2.70
CA ASP A 262 -3.15 16.81 4.02
C ASP A 262 -2.28 16.25 5.18
N PHE A 263 -1.63 15.12 4.95
CA PHE A 263 -0.62 14.59 5.88
C PHE A 263 0.76 15.22 5.67
N SER A 264 1.15 15.42 4.43
CA SER A 264 2.50 15.87 4.10
C SER A 264 2.79 17.31 4.54
N SER A 265 1.75 18.15 4.64
CA SER A 265 1.86 19.52 5.13
C SER A 265 1.90 19.66 6.65
N GLN A 266 1.63 18.57 7.39
CA GLN A 266 1.64 18.60 8.85
C GLN A 266 3.04 18.26 9.38
N PRO A 267 3.69 19.17 10.15
CA PRO A 267 5.03 18.92 10.67
C PRO A 267 5.11 17.64 11.52
N GLY A 268 6.10 16.79 11.25
CA GLY A 268 6.39 15.56 12.00
C GLY A 268 5.46 14.37 11.73
N VAL A 269 4.39 14.54 10.93
CA VAL A 269 3.47 13.44 10.60
C VAL A 269 4.12 12.46 9.62
N VAL A 270 4.72 12.94 8.55
CA VAL A 270 5.51 12.12 7.62
C VAL A 270 6.92 11.96 8.15
N ARG A 271 7.34 10.72 8.38
CA ARG A 271 8.56 10.38 9.13
C ARG A 271 9.85 10.64 8.37
N ASN A 272 9.79 10.68 7.06
CA ASN A 272 10.91 10.98 6.17
C ASN A 272 10.69 12.27 5.37
N ALA A 273 9.98 13.23 5.94
CA ALA A 273 9.65 14.51 5.29
C ALA A 273 10.90 15.34 4.94
N ASP A 274 11.98 15.18 5.71
CA ASP A 274 13.27 15.83 5.51
C ASP A 274 14.00 15.33 4.25
N GLU A 275 13.69 14.14 3.78
CA GLU A 275 14.29 13.57 2.55
C GLU A 275 13.39 13.79 1.31
N TYR A 276 12.11 14.01 1.50
CA TYR A 276 11.11 14.12 0.43
C TYR A 276 10.39 15.47 0.49
N PRO A 277 10.80 16.46 -0.32
CA PRO A 277 10.13 17.76 -0.37
C PRO A 277 8.66 17.63 -0.81
N ILE A 278 7.81 18.53 -0.36
CA ILE A 278 6.46 18.69 -0.90
C ILE A 278 6.50 19.59 -2.12
N PRO A 279 5.56 19.45 -3.09
CA PRO A 279 5.41 20.42 -4.17
C PRO A 279 5.17 21.82 -3.60
N ASP A 280 5.70 22.83 -4.29
CA ASP A 280 5.32 24.19 -4.02
C ASP A 280 3.80 24.32 -4.15
N ALA A 281 3.17 25.05 -3.24
CA ALA A 281 1.75 25.28 -3.32
C ALA A 281 1.45 25.89 -4.70
N VAL A 282 0.64 25.21 -5.48
CA VAL A 282 0.07 25.84 -6.69
C VAL A 282 -0.87 26.92 -6.17
N ILE A 283 -0.37 28.16 -6.24
CA ILE A 283 -1.13 29.37 -5.88
C ILE A 283 -2.24 29.59 -6.90
#